data_72a09276e3debb154f47d44b5b9b80eb
#
_entry.id   72a09276e3debb154f47d44b5b9b80eb
#
_cell.length_a   1.000
_cell.length_b   1.000
_cell.length_c   1.000
_cell.angle_alpha   90.00
_cell.angle_beta   90.00
_cell.angle_gamma   90.00
#
_symmetry.space_group_name_H-M   'P 1'
#
loop_
_entity.id
_entity.type
_entity.pdbx_description
1 polymer ?
#
loop_
_entity_poly.entity_id
_entity_poly.type
_entity_poly.pdbx_seq_one_letter_code
_entity_poly.pdbx_strand_id
1 'polypeptide(L)'
;IIFAMALGRSTKLVQDIPKPKYDCKELNKVSDSIQNNIQASEHIKKYIENLWVATEEPSKFNIVLNEVDINDFIVAGASPRGMIMLIKAAKVKAWLDNRAYIEPIDVNYVFHEVMAHRLVINRIYENNRIELLKQFSHEILLKVPTPVLD
;
A
#
# COMPACT_ATOMS: atom_id res chain seq x y z
N ILE A 1 -21.93 7.78 22.11
CA ILE A 1 -22.43 6.86 21.07
C ILE A 1 -22.96 5.58 21.71
N ILE A 2 -22.20 4.88 22.57
CA ILE A 2 -22.60 3.62 23.23
C ILE A 2 -23.90 3.82 24.08
N PHE A 3 -24.00 4.94 24.80
CA PHE A 3 -25.17 5.25 25.62
C PHE A 3 -26.41 5.60 24.79
N ALA A 4 -26.26 6.19 23.62
CA ALA A 4 -27.34 6.48 22.68
C ALA A 4 -27.92 5.21 22.03
N MET A 5 -27.05 4.21 21.76
CA MET A 5 -27.47 2.89 21.27
C MET A 5 -28.30 2.11 22.30
N ALA A 6 -27.91 2.17 23.60
CA ALA A 6 -28.64 1.51 24.69
C ALA A 6 -30.05 2.08 24.92
N LEU A 7 -30.33 3.33 24.49
CA LEU A 7 -31.62 4.01 24.65
C LEU A 7 -32.50 3.98 23.38
N GLY A 8 -32.20 3.12 22.39
CA GLY A 8 -33.02 2.99 21.16
C GLY A 8 -32.96 4.21 20.21
N ARG A 9 -32.05 5.16 20.45
CA ARG A 9 -31.90 6.37 19.62
C ARG A 9 -31.04 6.13 18.37
N SER A 10 -30.47 4.94 18.19
CA SER A 10 -29.63 4.60 17.07
C SER A 10 -30.34 4.62 15.71
N THR A 11 -31.63 4.30 15.70
CA THR A 11 -32.44 4.31 14.46
C THR A 11 -32.66 5.70 13.90
N LYS A 12 -32.73 6.75 14.74
CA LYS A 12 -32.83 8.14 14.24
C LYS A 12 -31.52 8.64 13.65
N LEU A 13 -30.39 8.29 14.25
CA LEU A 13 -29.05 8.67 13.75
C LEU A 13 -28.74 8.05 12.37
N VAL A 14 -29.29 6.87 12.07
CA VAL A 14 -29.12 6.22 10.75
C VAL A 14 -30.03 6.88 9.70
N GLN A 15 -31.19 7.42 10.07
CA GLN A 15 -32.10 8.11 9.14
C GLN A 15 -31.56 9.48 8.69
N ASP A 16 -30.69 10.12 9.49
CA ASP A 16 -30.09 11.43 9.19
C ASP A 16 -28.81 11.33 8.35
N ILE A 17 -28.35 10.11 8.00
CA ILE A 17 -27.20 9.94 7.10
C ILE A 17 -27.68 10.26 5.68
N PRO A 18 -27.06 11.26 5.03
CA PRO A 18 -27.40 11.56 3.65
C PRO A 18 -27.16 10.34 2.76
N LYS A 19 -28.09 10.06 1.87
CA LYS A 19 -27.93 8.95 0.92
C LYS A 19 -26.63 9.13 0.12
N PRO A 20 -25.87 8.04 -0.12
CA PRO A 20 -24.64 8.14 -0.88
C PRO A 20 -24.95 8.68 -2.27
N LYS A 21 -24.11 9.60 -2.76
CA LYS A 21 -24.26 10.24 -4.06
C LYS A 21 -24.11 9.23 -5.23
N TYR A 22 -23.40 8.14 -4.98
CA TYR A 22 -23.10 7.09 -5.96
C TYR A 22 -23.42 5.71 -5.39
N ASP A 23 -23.92 4.80 -6.23
CA ASP A 23 -24.13 3.39 -5.86
C ASP A 23 -22.77 2.66 -5.76
N CYS A 24 -22.58 1.83 -4.74
CA CYS A 24 -21.41 0.95 -4.61
C CYS A 24 -21.20 0.04 -5.83
N LYS A 25 -22.27 -0.36 -6.52
CA LYS A 25 -22.20 -1.14 -7.76
C LYS A 25 -21.54 -0.38 -8.91
N GLU A 26 -21.73 0.94 -8.97
CA GLU A 26 -21.06 1.80 -9.97
C GLU A 26 -19.58 1.92 -9.68
N LEU A 27 -19.21 2.05 -8.41
CA LEU A 27 -17.79 2.06 -8.00
C LEU A 27 -17.07 0.76 -8.36
N ASN A 28 -17.73 -0.39 -8.21
CA ASN A 28 -17.16 -1.68 -8.62
C ASN A 28 -16.90 -1.72 -10.12
N LYS A 29 -17.83 -1.24 -10.94
CA LYS A 29 -17.63 -1.16 -12.40
C LYS A 29 -16.46 -0.26 -12.78
N VAL A 30 -16.31 0.89 -12.11
CA VAL A 30 -15.16 1.78 -12.32
C VAL A 30 -13.86 1.08 -11.90
N SER A 31 -13.84 0.42 -10.75
CA SER A 31 -12.68 -0.36 -10.30
C SER A 31 -12.29 -1.43 -11.31
N ASP A 32 -13.23 -2.23 -11.78
CA ASP A 32 -12.97 -3.28 -12.77
C ASP A 32 -12.45 -2.69 -14.09
N SER A 33 -13.03 -1.57 -14.53
CA SER A 33 -12.57 -0.86 -15.73
C SER A 33 -11.11 -0.40 -15.57
N ILE A 34 -10.75 0.19 -14.44
CA ILE A 34 -9.36 0.60 -14.15
C ILE A 34 -8.42 -0.61 -14.19
N GLN A 35 -8.78 -1.70 -13.51
CA GLN A 35 -7.93 -2.89 -13.44
C GLN A 35 -7.71 -3.55 -14.81
N ASN A 36 -8.67 -3.44 -15.72
CA ASN A 36 -8.59 -4.04 -17.06
C ASN A 36 -7.90 -3.12 -18.09
N ASN A 37 -8.04 -1.81 -17.97
CA ASN A 37 -7.57 -0.87 -18.99
C ASN A 37 -6.19 -0.26 -18.68
N ILE A 38 -5.83 -0.11 -17.41
CA ILE A 38 -4.50 0.42 -17.06
C ILE A 38 -3.46 -0.69 -17.13
N GLN A 39 -2.41 -0.45 -17.89
CA GLN A 39 -1.38 -1.46 -18.15
C GLN A 39 -0.16 -1.31 -17.21
N ALA A 40 0.46 -2.45 -16.91
CA ALA A 40 1.74 -2.52 -16.20
C ALA A 40 2.76 -3.20 -17.13
N SER A 41 3.83 -2.50 -17.49
CA SER A 41 4.93 -3.07 -18.28
C SER A 41 5.66 -4.16 -17.48
N GLU A 42 6.41 -5.01 -18.19
CA GLU A 42 7.25 -6.03 -17.51
C GLU A 42 8.31 -5.38 -16.60
N HIS A 43 8.84 -4.21 -16.96
CA HIS A 43 9.77 -3.46 -16.13
C HIS A 43 9.13 -3.00 -14.81
N ILE A 44 7.89 -2.54 -14.85
CA ILE A 44 7.12 -2.18 -13.63
C ILE A 44 6.83 -3.40 -12.78
N LYS A 45 6.45 -4.54 -13.38
CA LYS A 45 6.22 -5.78 -12.64
C LYS A 45 7.50 -6.24 -11.93
N LYS A 46 8.63 -6.20 -12.63
CA LYS A 46 9.95 -6.53 -12.06
C LYS A 46 10.36 -5.57 -10.94
N TYR A 47 10.06 -4.28 -11.10
CA TYR A 47 10.29 -3.29 -10.06
C TYR A 47 9.48 -3.60 -8.79
N ILE A 48 8.19 -3.91 -8.94
CA ILE A 48 7.32 -4.28 -7.83
C ILE A 48 7.80 -5.58 -7.15
N GLU A 49 8.27 -6.55 -7.92
CA GLU A 49 8.87 -7.77 -7.39
C GLU A 49 10.13 -7.45 -6.54
N ASN A 50 11.02 -6.58 -7.04
CA ASN A 50 12.21 -6.17 -6.29
C ASN A 50 11.85 -5.41 -5.01
N LEU A 51 10.84 -4.53 -5.04
CA LEU A 51 10.32 -3.85 -3.86
C LEU A 51 9.78 -4.86 -2.84
N TRP A 52 9.06 -5.88 -3.31
CA TRP A 52 8.56 -6.94 -2.44
C TRP A 52 9.70 -7.75 -1.83
N VAL A 53 10.69 -8.19 -2.63
CA VAL A 53 11.87 -8.91 -2.12
C VAL A 53 12.60 -8.07 -1.08
N ALA A 54 12.69 -6.75 -1.26
CA ALA A 54 13.31 -5.84 -0.30
C ALA A 54 12.56 -5.79 1.05
N THR A 55 11.27 -6.10 1.08
CA THR A 55 10.53 -6.25 2.35
C THR A 55 10.83 -7.57 3.06
N GLU A 56 11.19 -8.62 2.33
CA GLU A 56 11.51 -9.95 2.86
C GLU A 56 12.99 -10.03 3.26
N GLU A 57 13.87 -9.51 2.41
CA GLU A 57 15.32 -9.62 2.52
C GLU A 57 15.99 -8.25 2.34
N PRO A 58 15.79 -7.31 3.30
CA PRO A 58 16.28 -5.94 3.16
C PRO A 58 17.80 -5.84 3.00
N SER A 59 18.55 -6.77 3.57
CA SER A 59 20.02 -6.81 3.47
C SER A 59 20.51 -6.98 2.02
N LYS A 60 19.73 -7.62 1.14
CA LYS A 60 20.08 -7.76 -0.29
C LYS A 60 20.17 -6.42 -1.03
N PHE A 61 19.46 -5.42 -0.53
CA PHE A 61 19.43 -4.08 -1.12
C PHE A 61 20.21 -3.05 -0.30
N ASN A 62 21.03 -3.50 0.65
CA ASN A 62 21.80 -2.62 1.54
C ASN A 62 20.89 -1.60 2.27
N ILE A 63 19.71 -2.02 2.68
CA ILE A 63 18.79 -1.21 3.47
C ILE A 63 19.32 -1.15 4.90
N VAL A 64 19.41 0.06 5.45
CA VAL A 64 19.91 0.32 6.80
C VAL A 64 18.96 1.28 7.48
N LEU A 65 18.64 1.00 8.73
CA LEU A 65 17.92 1.92 9.61
C LEU A 65 18.82 2.29 10.79
N ASN A 66 18.78 3.55 11.19
CA ASN A 66 19.58 4.01 12.33
C ASN A 66 19.11 3.32 13.62
N GLU A 67 20.06 2.81 14.39
CA GLU A 67 19.84 2.15 15.70
C GLU A 67 18.93 0.91 15.63
N VAL A 68 18.77 0.30 14.46
CA VAL A 68 17.94 -0.89 14.25
C VAL A 68 18.78 -1.98 13.57
N ASP A 69 18.81 -3.17 14.14
CA ASP A 69 19.33 -4.34 13.42
C ASP A 69 18.32 -4.76 12.35
N ILE A 70 18.65 -4.49 11.10
CA ILE A 70 17.75 -4.75 9.97
C ILE A 70 17.44 -6.23 9.80
N ASN A 71 18.35 -7.13 10.21
CA ASN A 71 18.15 -8.57 10.11
C ASN A 71 17.16 -9.09 11.15
N ASP A 72 17.00 -8.36 12.25
CA ASP A 72 16.09 -8.69 13.35
C ASP A 72 14.80 -7.84 13.32
N PHE A 73 14.77 -6.81 12.46
CA PHE A 73 13.65 -5.87 12.39
C PHE A 73 12.40 -6.49 11.77
N ILE A 74 12.51 -7.13 10.61
CA ILE A 74 11.40 -7.76 9.91
C ILE A 74 11.30 -9.23 10.28
N VAL A 75 10.22 -9.60 10.96
CA VAL A 75 9.90 -11.00 11.29
C VAL A 75 9.22 -11.69 10.11
N ALA A 76 8.35 -10.96 9.40
CA ALA A 76 7.75 -11.42 8.15
C ALA A 76 7.49 -10.22 7.24
N GLY A 77 7.91 -10.34 6.00
CA GLY A 77 7.66 -9.38 4.95
C GLY A 77 6.22 -9.44 4.41
N ALA A 78 5.96 -8.69 3.36
CA ALA A 78 4.63 -8.67 2.75
C ALA A 78 4.35 -9.94 1.96
N SER A 79 3.19 -10.54 2.15
CA SER A 79 2.77 -11.72 1.37
C SER A 79 2.65 -11.41 -0.13
N PRO A 80 2.65 -12.41 -1.03
CA PRO A 80 2.42 -12.20 -2.48
C PRO A 80 1.12 -11.45 -2.79
N ARG A 81 0.12 -11.54 -1.91
CA ARG A 81 -1.11 -10.73 -2.00
C ARG A 81 -0.80 -9.23 -1.90
N GLY A 82 0.25 -8.85 -1.17
CA GLY A 82 0.72 -7.47 -1.08
C GLY A 82 1.13 -6.92 -2.45
N MET A 83 1.87 -7.68 -3.25
CA MET A 83 2.24 -7.28 -4.63
C MET A 83 1.01 -7.02 -5.50
N ILE A 84 0.02 -7.92 -5.45
CA ILE A 84 -1.23 -7.77 -6.22
C ILE A 84 -1.94 -6.47 -5.81
N MET A 85 -2.00 -6.18 -4.52
CA MET A 85 -2.62 -4.95 -4.01
C MET A 85 -1.82 -3.71 -4.40
N LEU A 86 -0.49 -3.79 -4.42
CA LEU A 86 0.38 -2.70 -4.85
C LEU A 86 0.15 -2.35 -6.33
N ILE A 87 0.09 -3.36 -7.21
CA ILE A 87 -0.26 -3.16 -8.62
C ILE A 87 -1.64 -2.52 -8.77
N LYS A 88 -2.63 -3.03 -8.04
CA LYS A 88 -4.01 -2.50 -8.10
C LYS A 88 -4.06 -1.03 -7.65
N ALA A 89 -3.38 -0.68 -6.58
CA ALA A 89 -3.33 0.69 -6.09
C ALA A 89 -2.58 1.63 -7.05
N ALA A 90 -1.44 1.18 -7.61
CA ALA A 90 -0.69 1.94 -8.61
C ALA A 90 -1.51 2.19 -9.89
N LYS A 91 -2.32 1.22 -10.35
CA LYS A 91 -3.26 1.41 -11.46
C LYS A 91 -4.27 2.52 -11.16
N VAL A 92 -4.83 2.55 -9.96
CA VAL A 92 -5.76 3.61 -9.56
C VAL A 92 -5.06 4.97 -9.55
N LYS A 93 -3.81 5.05 -9.05
CA LYS A 93 -3.03 6.29 -9.06
C LYS A 93 -2.77 6.78 -10.49
N ALA A 94 -2.33 5.91 -11.40
CA ALA A 94 -2.12 6.26 -12.80
C ALA A 94 -3.42 6.77 -13.46
N TRP A 95 -4.55 6.12 -13.18
CA TRP A 95 -5.84 6.53 -13.68
C TRP A 95 -6.27 7.90 -13.17
N LEU A 96 -6.05 8.19 -11.88
CA LEU A 96 -6.32 9.52 -11.30
C LEU A 96 -5.47 10.62 -11.96
N ASP A 97 -4.30 10.28 -12.46
CA ASP A 97 -3.42 11.18 -13.20
C ASP A 97 -3.68 11.15 -14.74
N ASN A 98 -4.82 10.56 -15.17
CA ASN A 98 -5.25 10.45 -16.56
C ASN A 98 -4.26 9.70 -17.45
N ARG A 99 -3.57 8.69 -16.93
CA ARG A 99 -2.66 7.82 -17.69
C ARG A 99 -3.24 6.42 -17.86
N ALA A 100 -2.92 5.79 -18.98
CA ALA A 100 -3.34 4.42 -19.32
C ALA A 100 -2.31 3.35 -18.91
N TYR A 101 -1.20 3.74 -18.29
CA TYR A 101 -0.11 2.87 -17.87
C TYR A 101 0.48 3.34 -16.54
N ILE A 102 1.06 2.38 -15.79
CA ILE A 102 1.72 2.65 -14.53
C ILE A 102 3.14 3.16 -14.80
N GLU A 103 3.53 4.20 -14.07
CA GLU A 103 4.91 4.66 -13.94
C GLU A 103 5.48 4.30 -12.55
N PRO A 104 6.82 4.28 -12.40
CA PRO A 104 7.43 4.01 -11.09
C PRO A 104 6.95 4.94 -9.99
N ILE A 105 6.66 6.20 -10.31
CA ILE A 105 6.16 7.19 -9.35
C ILE A 105 4.81 6.80 -8.75
N ASP A 106 3.96 6.10 -9.51
CA ASP A 106 2.65 5.64 -9.00
C ASP A 106 2.83 4.54 -7.96
N VAL A 107 3.78 3.63 -8.23
CA VAL A 107 4.15 2.57 -7.29
C VAL A 107 4.72 3.17 -6.01
N ASN A 108 5.65 4.12 -6.14
CA ASN A 108 6.28 4.79 -5.00
C ASN A 108 5.25 5.52 -4.14
N TYR A 109 4.30 6.20 -4.78
CA TYR A 109 3.26 6.97 -4.10
C TYR A 109 2.39 6.11 -3.17
N VAL A 110 2.05 4.90 -3.60
CA VAL A 110 1.17 4.00 -2.84
C VAL A 110 1.91 2.95 -2.00
N PHE A 111 3.24 2.85 -2.13
CA PHE A 111 4.03 1.76 -1.56
C PHE A 111 3.87 1.65 -0.05
N HIS A 112 4.13 2.74 0.68
CA HIS A 112 4.04 2.74 2.15
C HIS A 112 2.63 2.34 2.62
N GLU A 113 1.61 2.97 2.06
CA GLU A 113 0.22 2.77 2.46
C GLU A 113 -0.26 1.34 2.24
N VAL A 114 0.23 0.70 1.17
CA VAL A 114 -0.14 -0.68 0.84
C VAL A 114 0.68 -1.69 1.62
N MET A 115 1.96 -1.41 1.91
CA MET A 115 2.89 -2.40 2.44
C MET A 115 3.06 -2.35 3.96
N ALA A 116 3.07 -1.16 4.57
CA ALA A 116 3.41 -1.00 5.98
C ALA A 116 2.55 -1.84 6.95
N HIS A 117 1.24 -1.91 6.69
CA HIS A 117 0.32 -2.68 7.54
C HIS A 117 0.40 -4.21 7.31
N ARG A 118 1.18 -4.67 6.33
CA ARG A 118 1.37 -6.09 5.98
C ARG A 118 2.68 -6.66 6.51
N LEU A 119 3.56 -5.80 7.02
CA LEU A 119 4.83 -6.18 7.57
C LEU A 119 4.67 -6.54 9.06
N VAL A 120 5.32 -7.62 9.46
CA VAL A 120 5.41 -8.01 10.86
C VAL A 120 6.81 -7.66 11.34
N ILE A 121 6.89 -6.73 12.28
CA ILE A 121 8.16 -6.32 12.89
C ILE A 121 8.38 -7.01 14.23
N ASN A 122 9.62 -7.05 14.67
CA ASN A 122 9.98 -7.57 15.98
C ASN A 122 9.37 -6.69 17.08
N ARG A 123 8.88 -7.33 18.13
CA ARG A 123 8.19 -6.70 19.28
C ARG A 123 9.01 -5.62 19.97
N ILE A 124 10.32 -5.73 19.96
CA ILE A 124 11.20 -4.73 20.57
C ILE A 124 11.06 -3.34 19.92
N TYR A 125 10.60 -3.29 18.66
CA TYR A 125 10.42 -2.07 17.88
C TYR A 125 8.96 -1.57 17.82
N GLU A 126 8.00 -2.28 18.44
CA GLU A 126 6.55 -1.95 18.34
C GLU A 126 6.22 -0.54 18.87
N ASN A 127 6.94 -0.04 19.87
CA ASN A 127 6.70 1.31 20.41
C ASN A 127 6.93 2.41 19.35
N ASN A 128 7.82 2.19 18.38
CA ASN A 128 8.16 3.14 17.33
C ASN A 128 7.72 2.64 15.95
N ARG A 129 6.80 1.67 15.88
CA ARG A 129 6.37 0.98 14.68
C ARG A 129 6.07 1.91 13.51
N ILE A 130 5.26 2.93 13.72
CA ILE A 130 4.79 3.82 12.64
C ILE A 130 5.98 4.54 12.00
N GLU A 131 6.86 5.11 12.82
CA GLU A 131 8.01 5.86 12.34
C GLU A 131 9.03 4.94 11.66
N LEU A 132 9.33 3.79 12.26
CA LEU A 132 10.28 2.83 11.70
C LEU A 132 9.79 2.24 10.37
N LEU A 133 8.52 1.90 10.25
CA LEU A 133 7.96 1.42 8.98
C LEU A 133 7.95 2.49 7.90
N LYS A 134 7.80 3.76 8.27
CA LYS A 134 7.89 4.89 7.34
C LYS A 134 9.32 5.06 6.83
N GLN A 135 10.29 5.05 7.73
CA GLN A 135 11.72 5.10 7.38
C GLN A 135 12.12 3.88 6.54
N PHE A 136 11.68 2.69 6.90
CA PHE A 136 11.94 1.46 6.16
C PHE A 136 11.39 1.51 4.74
N SER A 137 10.14 1.95 4.57
CA SER A 137 9.54 2.12 3.25
C SER A 137 10.32 3.15 2.40
N HIS A 138 10.76 4.24 3.01
CA HIS A 138 11.57 5.26 2.35
C HIS A 138 12.91 4.70 1.89
N GLU A 139 13.63 3.98 2.75
CA GLU A 139 14.91 3.35 2.41
C GLU A 139 14.76 2.32 1.30
N ILE A 140 13.70 1.51 1.31
CA ILE A 140 13.41 0.58 0.20
C ILE A 140 13.31 1.34 -1.12
N LEU A 141 12.51 2.40 -1.16
CA LEU A 141 12.30 3.20 -2.38
C LEU A 141 13.58 3.91 -2.86
N LEU A 142 14.50 4.23 -1.95
CA LEU A 142 15.80 4.83 -2.30
C LEU A 142 16.80 3.81 -2.83
N LYS A 143 16.79 2.58 -2.29
CA LYS A 143 17.81 1.55 -2.58
C LYS A 143 17.44 0.61 -3.72
N VAL A 144 16.15 0.36 -3.92
CA VAL A 144 15.71 -0.50 -5.03
C VAL A 144 15.77 0.29 -6.35
N PRO A 145 16.51 -0.20 -7.35
CA PRO A 145 16.67 0.51 -8.63
C PRO A 145 15.34 0.74 -9.33
N THR A 146 15.07 1.99 -9.64
CA THR A 146 13.89 2.40 -10.42
C THR A 146 14.12 2.10 -11.90
N PRO A 147 13.17 1.47 -12.61
CA PRO A 147 13.31 1.22 -14.04
C PRO A 147 13.35 2.53 -14.83
N VAL A 148 14.21 2.59 -15.81
CA VAL A 148 14.20 3.66 -16.81
C VAL A 148 13.02 3.40 -17.74
N LEU A 149 12.21 4.42 -17.98
CA LEU A 149 11.15 4.38 -18.99
C LEU A 149 11.80 4.69 -20.34
N ASP A 150 11.77 3.71 -21.24
CA ASP A 150 12.16 3.90 -22.64
C ASP A 150 11.09 4.64 -23.44
#